data_d5fc69a0c8b576cc7a73ebe92933d54d
#
_entry.id   d5fc69a0c8b576cc7a73ebe92933d54d
#
_cell.length_a   1.000
_cell.length_b   1.000
_cell.length_c   1.000
_cell.angle_alpha   90.00
_cell.angle_beta   90.00
_cell.angle_gamma   90.00
#
_symmetry.space_group_name_H-M   'P 1'
#
loop_
_entity.id
_entity.type
_entity.pdbx_description
1 polymer ?
#
loop_
_entity_poly.entity_id
_entity_poly.type
_entity_poly.pdbx_seq_one_letter_code
_entity_poly.pdbx_strand_id
1 'polypeptide(L)'
;MHIDEFSNLKSFEVTIDDHQIAEIRLNRPTAINAMNTDFWRELPAIINTLDNLGSVRVVILSASGKHFTAGMDLQVFEDMTTEDNIEPARAAEKQRRWIMALQDVFSALETARMPVISAIQGACIGGGVDMICATDIRLCTSNAFFTIKESDLGITADIGTLQRILHVMPSGLARELAYTSRNFAADEALKCGFVNNVYESQVEMLNAAHQLARSIAKHSPMAVNGVKEMLNYSRNNTIADSLNRMA
;
A
#
# COMPACT_ATOMS: atom_id res chain seq x y z
N MET A 1 -4.02 0.33 -23.02
CA MET A 1 -4.03 -1.12 -23.35
C MET A 1 -5.06 -1.78 -22.46
N HIS A 2 -6.08 -2.41 -23.02
CA HIS A 2 -7.00 -3.25 -22.26
C HIS A 2 -6.36 -4.62 -22.10
N ILE A 3 -6.13 -5.04 -20.85
CA ILE A 3 -5.67 -6.40 -20.56
C ILE A 3 -6.92 -7.17 -20.14
N ASP A 4 -7.28 -8.22 -20.87
CA ASP A 4 -8.49 -9.00 -20.60
C ASP A 4 -8.55 -9.55 -19.16
N GLU A 5 -7.38 -9.79 -18.54
CA GLU A 5 -7.25 -10.23 -17.15
C GLU A 5 -7.81 -9.23 -16.12
N PHE A 6 -7.92 -7.95 -16.47
CA PHE A 6 -8.45 -6.90 -15.56
C PHE A 6 -9.93 -6.58 -15.77
N SER A 7 -10.61 -7.24 -16.73
CA SER A 7 -12.00 -6.95 -17.10
C SER A 7 -13.03 -7.34 -16.03
N ASN A 8 -12.71 -8.26 -15.11
CA ASN A 8 -13.64 -8.84 -14.13
C ASN A 8 -13.27 -8.53 -12.66
N LEU A 9 -12.45 -7.51 -12.42
CA LEU A 9 -12.09 -7.11 -11.05
C LEU A 9 -13.31 -6.52 -10.34
N LYS A 10 -13.46 -6.84 -9.05
CA LYS A 10 -14.58 -6.39 -8.21
C LYS A 10 -14.18 -5.27 -7.26
N SER A 11 -12.93 -5.24 -6.86
CA SER A 11 -12.40 -4.26 -5.90
C SER A 11 -11.54 -3.19 -6.55
N PHE A 12 -11.08 -3.43 -7.77
CA PHE A 12 -10.17 -2.54 -8.47
C PHE A 12 -10.61 -2.24 -9.91
N GLU A 13 -10.14 -1.12 -10.41
CA GLU A 13 -10.06 -0.78 -11.82
C GLU A 13 -8.59 -0.58 -12.18
N VAL A 14 -8.14 -1.14 -13.31
CA VAL A 14 -6.73 -1.05 -13.74
C VAL A 14 -6.68 -0.49 -15.16
N THR A 15 -5.88 0.55 -15.35
CA THR A 15 -5.61 1.16 -16.66
C THR A 15 -4.12 1.31 -16.87
N ILE A 16 -3.67 1.21 -18.13
CA ILE A 16 -2.27 1.49 -18.51
C ILE A 16 -2.29 2.52 -19.62
N ASP A 17 -1.59 3.64 -19.41
CA ASP A 17 -1.50 4.72 -20.40
C ASP A 17 -0.39 4.48 -21.45
N ASP A 18 -0.31 5.37 -22.44
CA ASP A 18 0.70 5.31 -23.51
C ASP A 18 2.13 5.50 -23.03
N HIS A 19 2.32 6.03 -21.80
CA HIS A 19 3.61 6.16 -21.14
C HIS A 19 3.99 4.92 -20.32
N GLN A 20 3.20 3.84 -20.41
CA GLN A 20 3.37 2.61 -19.64
C GLN A 20 3.24 2.83 -18.11
N ILE A 21 2.42 3.79 -17.71
CA ILE A 21 2.05 4.04 -16.32
C ILE A 21 0.76 3.29 -16.06
N ALA A 22 0.78 2.37 -15.09
CA ALA A 22 -0.40 1.66 -14.64
C ALA A 22 -1.06 2.43 -13.50
N GLU A 23 -2.36 2.71 -13.58
CA GLU A 23 -3.16 3.17 -12.45
C GLU A 23 -4.01 2.00 -11.93
N ILE A 24 -3.79 1.64 -10.67
CA ILE A 24 -4.60 0.68 -9.91
C ILE A 24 -5.49 1.51 -9.00
N ARG A 25 -6.79 1.53 -9.28
CA ARG A 25 -7.76 2.34 -8.55
C ARG A 25 -8.66 1.45 -7.71
N LEU A 26 -8.70 1.67 -6.39
CA LEU A 26 -9.70 1.05 -5.52
C LEU A 26 -11.08 1.53 -5.96
N ASN A 27 -12.01 0.61 -6.23
CA ASN A 27 -13.28 0.92 -6.89
C ASN A 27 -14.51 0.33 -6.18
N ARG A 28 -14.56 0.48 -4.85
CA ARG A 28 -15.73 0.21 -4.01
C ARG A 28 -16.12 1.45 -3.18
N PRO A 29 -16.37 2.63 -3.80
CA PRO A 29 -16.55 3.88 -3.06
C PRO A 29 -17.75 3.88 -2.12
N THR A 30 -18.82 3.13 -2.41
CA THR A 30 -20.01 2.99 -1.55
C THR A 30 -19.71 2.25 -0.24
N ALA A 31 -18.68 1.40 -0.22
CA ALA A 31 -18.17 0.71 0.97
C ALA A 31 -16.87 1.36 1.50
N ILE A 32 -16.63 2.64 1.16
CA ILE A 32 -15.41 3.38 1.55
C ILE A 32 -14.15 2.59 1.17
N ASN A 33 -14.18 1.88 0.06
CA ASN A 33 -13.08 1.03 -0.43
C ASN A 33 -12.54 0.05 0.63
N ALA A 34 -13.42 -0.49 1.49
CA ALA A 34 -13.05 -1.52 2.46
C ALA A 34 -12.48 -2.75 1.76
N MET A 35 -11.44 -3.32 2.35
CA MET A 35 -10.63 -4.42 1.82
C MET A 35 -11.32 -5.76 2.09
N ASN A 36 -12.22 -6.15 1.18
CA ASN A 36 -12.95 -7.42 1.23
C ASN A 36 -12.11 -8.59 0.70
N THR A 37 -12.68 -9.78 0.67
CA THR A 37 -12.01 -11.00 0.18
C THR A 37 -11.51 -10.86 -1.27
N ASP A 38 -12.26 -10.17 -2.15
CA ASP A 38 -11.82 -9.92 -3.52
C ASP A 38 -10.59 -9.00 -3.55
N PHE A 39 -10.52 -7.96 -2.72
CA PHE A 39 -9.35 -7.09 -2.59
C PHE A 39 -8.07 -7.89 -2.31
N TRP A 40 -8.11 -8.79 -1.31
CA TRP A 40 -6.94 -9.57 -0.89
C TRP A 40 -6.46 -10.55 -1.95
N ARG A 41 -7.36 -11.02 -2.80
CA ARG A 41 -7.04 -11.89 -3.93
C ARG A 41 -6.54 -11.10 -5.14
N GLU A 42 -7.18 -9.98 -5.45
CA GLU A 42 -6.96 -9.23 -6.69
C GLU A 42 -5.68 -8.39 -6.66
N LEU A 43 -5.36 -7.71 -5.55
CA LEU A 43 -4.19 -6.82 -5.49
C LEU A 43 -2.87 -7.53 -5.84
N PRO A 44 -2.50 -8.67 -5.20
CA PRO A 44 -1.26 -9.35 -5.55
C PRO A 44 -1.28 -9.92 -6.98
N ALA A 45 -2.43 -10.38 -7.46
CA ALA A 45 -2.57 -10.84 -8.84
C ALA A 45 -2.32 -9.69 -9.84
N ILE A 46 -2.90 -8.52 -9.61
CA ILE A 46 -2.68 -7.32 -10.43
C ILE A 46 -1.20 -6.95 -10.46
N ILE A 47 -0.57 -6.83 -9.29
CA ILE A 47 0.86 -6.46 -9.19
C ILE A 47 1.73 -7.47 -9.91
N ASN A 48 1.52 -8.76 -9.70
CA ASN A 48 2.28 -9.83 -10.36
C ASN A 48 2.08 -9.80 -11.90
N THR A 49 0.85 -9.58 -12.38
CA THR A 49 0.58 -9.45 -13.82
C THR A 49 1.32 -8.24 -14.39
N LEU A 50 1.22 -7.06 -13.76
CA LEU A 50 1.91 -5.85 -14.22
C LEU A 50 3.44 -6.02 -14.21
N ASP A 51 3.98 -6.68 -13.19
CA ASP A 51 5.41 -6.97 -13.09
C ASP A 51 5.87 -7.93 -14.20
N ASN A 52 5.11 -9.00 -14.45
CA ASN A 52 5.41 -9.99 -15.48
C ASN A 52 5.32 -9.43 -16.92
N LEU A 53 4.46 -8.44 -17.19
CA LEU A 53 4.41 -7.75 -18.48
C LEU A 53 5.77 -7.12 -18.85
N GLY A 54 6.56 -6.68 -17.88
CA GLY A 54 7.87 -6.08 -18.09
C GLY A 54 7.86 -4.72 -18.79
N SER A 55 6.71 -4.27 -19.30
CA SER A 55 6.56 -2.98 -20.00
C SER A 55 6.15 -1.84 -19.05
N VAL A 56 5.47 -2.16 -17.92
CA VAL A 56 5.01 -1.15 -16.96
C VAL A 56 6.21 -0.50 -16.28
N ARG A 57 6.18 0.83 -16.22
CA ARG A 57 7.28 1.67 -15.74
C ARG A 57 7.07 2.16 -14.31
N VAL A 58 5.83 2.52 -13.97
CA VAL A 58 5.41 3.04 -12.67
C VAL A 58 3.99 2.61 -12.41
N VAL A 59 3.67 2.34 -11.16
CA VAL A 59 2.30 2.10 -10.69
C VAL A 59 1.83 3.30 -9.89
N ILE A 60 0.61 3.80 -10.16
CA ILE A 60 -0.12 4.74 -9.31
C ILE A 60 -1.23 3.97 -8.62
N LEU A 61 -1.23 3.96 -7.30
CA LEU A 61 -2.30 3.41 -6.48
C LEU A 61 -3.21 4.55 -6.03
N SER A 62 -4.44 4.56 -6.52
CA SER A 62 -5.44 5.59 -6.28
C SER A 62 -6.75 5.00 -5.75
N ALA A 63 -7.75 5.83 -5.47
CA ALA A 63 -9.06 5.36 -5.06
C ALA A 63 -10.18 6.21 -5.64
N SER A 64 -11.32 5.59 -5.96
CA SER A 64 -12.55 6.28 -6.32
C SER A 64 -13.30 6.76 -5.08
N GLY A 65 -14.08 7.85 -5.24
CA GLY A 65 -14.91 8.41 -4.19
C GLY A 65 -14.16 9.36 -3.24
N LYS A 66 -14.79 9.62 -2.08
CA LYS A 66 -14.37 10.63 -1.11
C LYS A 66 -13.14 10.20 -0.28
N HIS A 67 -12.98 8.91 -0.07
CA HIS A 67 -12.01 8.33 0.85
C HIS A 67 -11.11 7.30 0.14
N PHE A 68 -9.88 7.20 0.59
CA PHE A 68 -8.94 6.23 0.05
C PHE A 68 -9.35 4.81 0.47
N THR A 69 -9.41 4.51 1.77
CA THR A 69 -9.95 3.24 2.28
C THR A 69 -10.30 3.30 3.76
N ALA A 70 -11.32 2.56 4.17
CA ALA A 70 -11.68 2.30 5.56
C ALA A 70 -10.83 1.20 6.22
N GLY A 71 -9.91 0.56 5.47
CA GLY A 71 -9.14 -0.58 5.95
C GLY A 71 -9.85 -1.92 5.70
N MET A 72 -9.51 -2.93 6.50
CA MET A 72 -10.06 -4.27 6.36
C MET A 72 -11.58 -4.30 6.57
N ASP A 73 -12.28 -5.00 5.68
CA ASP A 73 -13.72 -5.25 5.82
C ASP A 73 -13.95 -6.19 7.00
N LEU A 74 -14.85 -5.79 7.92
CA LEU A 74 -15.11 -6.55 9.15
C LEU A 74 -15.58 -7.99 8.86
N GLN A 75 -16.25 -8.21 7.74
CA GLN A 75 -16.71 -9.53 7.32
C GLN A 75 -15.55 -10.51 7.08
N VAL A 76 -14.36 -9.99 6.68
CA VAL A 76 -13.15 -10.81 6.52
C VAL A 76 -12.66 -11.38 7.86
N PHE A 77 -12.88 -10.66 8.97
CA PHE A 77 -12.59 -11.18 10.31
C PHE A 77 -13.63 -12.21 10.77
N GLU A 78 -14.91 -11.99 10.48
CA GLU A 78 -15.99 -12.93 10.85
C GLU A 78 -15.83 -14.28 10.18
N ASP A 79 -15.48 -14.30 8.89
CA ASP A 79 -15.25 -15.52 8.12
C ASP A 79 -14.13 -16.41 8.68
N MET A 80 -13.17 -15.79 9.41
CA MET A 80 -12.05 -16.50 10.04
C MET A 80 -12.42 -17.23 11.33
N THR A 81 -13.42 -16.76 12.06
CA THR A 81 -13.77 -17.25 13.41
C THR A 81 -14.81 -18.37 13.40
N THR A 82 -15.36 -18.74 12.24
CA THR A 82 -16.56 -19.60 12.12
C THR A 82 -16.32 -21.11 12.07
N GLU A 83 -15.09 -21.61 12.20
CA GLU A 83 -14.86 -23.05 12.28
C GLU A 83 -14.95 -23.56 13.73
N ASP A 84 -16.14 -24.01 14.13
CA ASP A 84 -16.36 -24.73 15.39
C ASP A 84 -15.64 -26.10 15.38
N ASN A 85 -14.93 -26.42 16.48
CA ASN A 85 -14.27 -27.71 16.75
C ASN A 85 -12.86 -27.93 16.14
N ILE A 86 -12.08 -26.90 15.86
CA ILE A 86 -10.65 -27.08 15.56
C ILE A 86 -9.87 -27.12 16.88
N GLU A 87 -8.90 -28.04 16.94
CA GLU A 87 -7.93 -28.12 18.06
C GLU A 87 -7.16 -26.76 18.12
N PRO A 88 -6.98 -26.16 19.35
CA PRO A 88 -6.47 -24.79 19.50
C PRO A 88 -5.13 -24.52 18.82
N ALA A 89 -4.19 -25.46 18.82
CA ALA A 89 -2.90 -25.26 18.16
C ALA A 89 -3.03 -25.21 16.62
N ARG A 90 -3.95 -25.99 16.05
CA ARG A 90 -4.25 -25.93 14.61
C ARG A 90 -4.95 -24.63 14.23
N ALA A 91 -5.86 -24.15 15.07
CA ALA A 91 -6.52 -22.86 14.87
C ALA A 91 -5.49 -21.72 14.87
N ALA A 92 -4.57 -21.71 15.84
CA ALA A 92 -3.50 -20.72 15.92
C ALA A 92 -2.56 -20.76 14.70
N GLU A 93 -2.18 -21.98 14.23
CA GLU A 93 -1.34 -22.12 13.03
C GLU A 93 -2.09 -21.67 11.75
N LYS A 94 -3.39 -21.94 11.64
CA LYS A 94 -4.23 -21.46 10.54
C LYS A 94 -4.27 -19.93 10.51
N GLN A 95 -4.50 -19.31 11.68
CA GLN A 95 -4.49 -17.85 11.82
C GLN A 95 -3.12 -17.26 11.45
N ARG A 96 -2.01 -17.84 11.93
CA ARG A 96 -0.67 -17.40 11.60
C ARG A 96 -0.41 -17.40 10.08
N ARG A 97 -0.78 -18.50 9.40
CA ARG A 97 -0.63 -18.61 7.93
C ARG A 97 -1.47 -17.59 7.18
N TRP A 98 -2.66 -17.33 7.66
CA TRP A 98 -3.53 -16.33 7.08
C TRP A 98 -2.94 -14.92 7.22
N ILE A 99 -2.46 -14.54 8.41
CA ILE A 99 -1.77 -13.26 8.61
C ILE A 99 -0.56 -13.14 7.65
N MET A 100 0.24 -14.19 7.53
CA MET A 100 1.37 -14.19 6.58
C MET A 100 0.91 -13.98 5.13
N ALA A 101 -0.18 -14.61 4.72
CA ALA A 101 -0.73 -14.40 3.38
C ALA A 101 -1.20 -12.94 3.16
N LEU A 102 -1.79 -12.29 4.17
CA LEU A 102 -2.13 -10.87 4.11
C LEU A 102 -0.88 -9.96 4.05
N GLN A 103 0.18 -10.30 4.79
CA GLN A 103 1.47 -9.60 4.73
C GLN A 103 2.08 -9.68 3.33
N ASP A 104 1.99 -10.83 2.67
CA ASP A 104 2.49 -11.04 1.31
C ASP A 104 1.77 -10.16 0.28
N VAL A 105 0.47 -9.87 0.48
CA VAL A 105 -0.31 -8.98 -0.39
C VAL A 105 0.32 -7.59 -0.47
N PHE A 106 0.67 -6.98 0.65
CA PHE A 106 1.31 -5.67 0.64
C PHE A 106 2.81 -5.74 0.33
N SER A 107 3.46 -6.83 0.70
CA SER A 107 4.87 -7.05 0.30
C SER A 107 5.04 -7.12 -1.22
N ALA A 108 4.02 -7.53 -1.97
CA ALA A 108 4.04 -7.49 -3.43
C ALA A 108 4.23 -6.07 -3.99
N LEU A 109 3.66 -5.02 -3.35
CA LEU A 109 3.89 -3.62 -3.74
C LEU A 109 5.35 -3.19 -3.53
N GLU A 110 5.93 -3.63 -2.42
CA GLU A 110 7.30 -3.31 -2.04
C GLU A 110 8.33 -4.01 -2.92
N THR A 111 8.06 -5.28 -3.28
CA THR A 111 8.99 -6.12 -4.06
C THR A 111 8.82 -6.00 -5.57
N ALA A 112 7.72 -5.42 -6.05
CA ALA A 112 7.50 -5.13 -7.47
C ALA A 112 8.66 -4.33 -8.06
N ARG A 113 9.09 -4.66 -9.29
CA ARG A 113 10.18 -3.96 -9.98
C ARG A 113 9.85 -2.50 -10.27
N MET A 114 8.58 -2.17 -10.47
CA MET A 114 8.13 -0.82 -10.74
C MET A 114 8.02 -0.03 -9.43
N PRO A 115 8.40 1.27 -9.40
CA PRO A 115 8.01 2.16 -8.31
C PRO A 115 6.49 2.27 -8.19
N VAL A 116 6.01 2.35 -6.95
CA VAL A 116 4.59 2.51 -6.61
C VAL A 116 4.36 3.85 -5.92
N ILE A 117 3.50 4.67 -6.50
CA ILE A 117 3.09 5.98 -5.96
C ILE A 117 1.67 5.85 -5.41
N SER A 118 1.46 6.08 -4.13
CA SER A 118 0.10 6.18 -3.56
C SER A 118 -0.42 7.61 -3.65
N ALA A 119 -1.65 7.77 -4.16
CA ALA A 119 -2.39 9.03 -4.25
C ALA A 119 -3.62 8.94 -3.34
N ILE A 120 -3.58 9.62 -2.18
CA ILE A 120 -4.44 9.36 -1.03
C ILE A 120 -5.34 10.55 -0.75
N GLN A 121 -6.67 10.37 -0.81
CA GLN A 121 -7.64 11.40 -0.42
C GLN A 121 -8.50 10.94 0.77
N GLY A 122 -8.86 11.87 1.64
CA GLY A 122 -9.75 11.62 2.78
C GLY A 122 -9.18 10.56 3.74
N ALA A 123 -10.01 9.61 4.15
CA ALA A 123 -9.64 8.58 5.13
C ALA A 123 -8.70 7.51 4.54
N CYS A 124 -7.64 7.19 5.29
CA CYS A 124 -6.75 6.04 5.07
C CYS A 124 -6.53 5.36 6.43
N ILE A 125 -7.23 4.26 6.69
CA ILE A 125 -7.40 3.68 8.03
C ILE A 125 -6.91 2.24 8.07
N GLY A 126 -6.27 1.84 9.19
CA GLY A 126 -5.86 0.46 9.49
C GLY A 126 -5.05 -0.16 8.36
N GLY A 127 -5.53 -1.27 7.75
CA GLY A 127 -4.91 -1.91 6.59
C GLY A 127 -4.58 -0.95 5.43
N GLY A 128 -5.24 0.22 5.35
CA GLY A 128 -4.86 1.29 4.42
C GLY A 128 -3.48 1.87 4.72
N VAL A 129 -3.16 2.06 6.00
CA VAL A 129 -1.83 2.52 6.43
C VAL A 129 -0.79 1.43 6.18
N ASP A 130 -1.13 0.15 6.44
CA ASP A 130 -0.25 -0.98 6.09
C ASP A 130 0.12 -0.97 4.60
N MET A 131 -0.88 -0.82 3.75
CA MET A 131 -0.73 -0.80 2.30
C MET A 131 0.19 0.33 1.83
N ILE A 132 -0.07 1.58 2.27
CA ILE A 132 0.72 2.73 1.80
C ILE A 132 2.12 2.79 2.42
N CYS A 133 2.36 2.15 3.57
CA CYS A 133 3.71 1.96 4.11
C CYS A 133 4.57 1.03 3.23
N ALA A 134 3.95 0.18 2.42
CA ALA A 134 4.63 -0.70 1.47
C ALA A 134 4.86 -0.05 0.09
N THR A 135 4.43 1.20 -0.12
CA THR A 135 4.65 1.94 -1.37
C THR A 135 5.87 2.86 -1.28
N ASP A 136 6.44 3.23 -2.44
CA ASP A 136 7.68 3.99 -2.50
C ASP A 136 7.45 5.48 -2.21
N ILE A 137 6.38 6.07 -2.76
CA ILE A 137 6.06 7.50 -2.67
C ILE A 137 4.60 7.66 -2.27
N ARG A 138 4.31 8.62 -1.39
CA ARG A 138 2.96 8.92 -0.90
C ARG A 138 2.63 10.39 -1.15
N LEU A 139 1.56 10.63 -1.90
CA LEU A 139 0.97 11.95 -2.13
C LEU A 139 -0.43 11.96 -1.50
N CYS A 140 -0.85 13.07 -0.93
CA CYS A 140 -2.20 13.14 -0.37
C CYS A 140 -2.88 14.49 -0.63
N THR A 141 -4.18 14.51 -0.40
CA THR A 141 -4.96 15.76 -0.39
C THR A 141 -4.91 16.42 1.00
N SER A 142 -5.16 17.74 1.06
CA SER A 142 -5.16 18.52 2.31
C SER A 142 -6.20 18.03 3.34
N ASN A 143 -7.28 17.38 2.88
CA ASN A 143 -8.30 16.76 3.73
C ASN A 143 -8.02 15.29 4.07
N ALA A 144 -6.86 14.75 3.69
CA ALA A 144 -6.49 13.39 4.03
C ALA A 144 -6.15 13.27 5.53
N PHE A 145 -6.50 12.11 6.09
CA PHE A 145 -6.07 11.72 7.42
C PHE A 145 -5.79 10.23 7.48
N PHE A 146 -4.91 9.86 8.41
CA PHE A 146 -4.41 8.52 8.57
C PHE A 146 -4.66 8.04 9.99
N THR A 147 -4.93 6.75 10.17
CA THR A 147 -5.16 6.16 11.49
C THR A 147 -4.62 4.74 11.53
N ILE A 148 -3.71 4.48 12.48
CA ILE A 148 -3.33 3.11 12.86
C ILE A 148 -4.42 2.63 13.82
N LYS A 149 -5.41 1.89 13.30
CA LYS A 149 -6.70 1.64 13.98
C LYS A 149 -6.70 0.42 14.88
N GLU A 150 -5.74 -0.45 14.74
CA GLU A 150 -5.71 -1.79 15.30
C GLU A 150 -5.79 -1.79 16.83
N SER A 151 -5.11 -0.85 17.51
CA SER A 151 -5.15 -0.76 18.98
C SER A 151 -6.55 -0.47 19.53
N ASP A 152 -7.38 0.32 18.81
CA ASP A 152 -8.79 0.54 19.18
C ASP A 152 -9.64 -0.74 19.04
N LEU A 153 -9.21 -1.68 18.22
CA LEU A 153 -9.87 -2.98 18.01
C LEU A 153 -9.33 -4.06 18.96
N GLY A 154 -8.38 -3.72 19.84
CA GLY A 154 -7.76 -4.66 20.76
C GLY A 154 -6.78 -5.63 20.11
N ILE A 155 -6.28 -5.32 18.91
CA ILE A 155 -5.30 -6.12 18.18
C ILE A 155 -4.03 -5.30 17.91
N THR A 156 -2.97 -5.99 17.52
CA THR A 156 -1.73 -5.35 17.07
C THR A 156 -1.75 -5.25 15.55
N ALA A 157 -1.29 -4.11 14.99
CA ALA A 157 -1.11 -3.97 13.55
C ALA A 157 -0.05 -4.99 13.07
N ASP A 158 -0.49 -6.05 12.40
CA ASP A 158 0.32 -7.23 12.10
C ASP A 158 0.54 -7.48 10.60
N ILE A 159 -0.01 -6.59 9.73
CA ILE A 159 0.10 -6.75 8.27
C ILE A 159 1.24 -5.91 7.66
N GLY A 160 1.97 -5.13 8.48
CA GLY A 160 3.19 -4.49 8.00
C GLY A 160 3.41 -3.04 8.39
N THR A 161 2.44 -2.34 8.98
CA THR A 161 2.62 -0.95 9.45
C THR A 161 3.79 -0.84 10.41
N LEU A 162 3.80 -1.63 11.49
CA LEU A 162 4.81 -1.49 12.55
C LEU A 162 6.23 -1.80 12.08
N GLN A 163 6.38 -2.65 11.06
CA GLN A 163 7.66 -3.01 10.48
C GLN A 163 8.20 -1.94 9.53
N ARG A 164 7.30 -1.21 8.83
CA ARG A 164 7.67 -0.26 7.77
C ARG A 164 7.66 1.21 8.21
N ILE A 165 6.78 1.57 9.12
CA ILE A 165 6.52 2.98 9.49
C ILE A 165 7.73 3.69 10.06
N LEU A 166 8.63 2.97 10.74
CA LEU A 166 9.86 3.52 11.32
C LEU A 166 10.88 3.99 10.27
N HIS A 167 10.69 3.59 8.99
CA HIS A 167 11.52 4.05 7.87
C HIS A 167 10.96 5.31 7.21
N VAL A 168 9.74 5.72 7.57
CA VAL A 168 9.04 6.83 6.91
C VAL A 168 8.59 7.93 7.86
N MET A 169 8.75 7.74 9.19
CA MET A 169 8.51 8.78 10.19
C MET A 169 9.34 8.59 11.47
N PRO A 170 9.48 9.63 12.32
CA PRO A 170 10.16 9.53 13.61
C PRO A 170 9.53 8.49 14.56
N SER A 171 10.38 7.67 15.20
CA SER A 171 9.95 6.55 16.06
C SER A 171 9.00 6.96 17.19
N GLY A 172 9.21 8.12 17.82
CA GLY A 172 8.32 8.63 18.89
C GLY A 172 6.91 8.88 18.39
N LEU A 173 6.77 9.52 17.23
CA LEU A 173 5.48 9.78 16.60
C LEU A 173 4.79 8.48 16.17
N ALA A 174 5.53 7.57 15.53
CA ALA A 174 4.99 6.26 15.14
C ALA A 174 4.39 5.50 16.35
N ARG A 175 5.09 5.52 17.50
CA ARG A 175 4.61 4.90 18.74
C ARG A 175 3.36 5.60 19.29
N GLU A 176 3.37 6.94 19.34
CA GLU A 176 2.20 7.71 19.77
C GLU A 176 0.97 7.37 18.94
N LEU A 177 1.08 7.40 17.61
CA LEU A 177 -0.02 7.09 16.70
C LEU A 177 -0.51 5.64 16.84
N ALA A 178 0.41 4.68 16.97
CA ALA A 178 0.05 3.27 17.14
C ALA A 178 -0.60 2.96 18.50
N TYR A 179 -0.19 3.67 19.57
CA TYR A 179 -0.75 3.43 20.91
C TYR A 179 -2.08 4.14 21.12
N THR A 180 -2.28 5.31 20.51
CA THR A 180 -3.47 6.14 20.73
C THR A 180 -4.55 5.95 19.67
N SER A 181 -4.21 5.35 18.54
CA SER A 181 -5.08 5.24 17.36
C SER A 181 -5.71 6.58 16.93
N ARG A 182 -5.08 7.70 17.32
CA ARG A 182 -5.57 9.02 16.91
C ARG A 182 -5.37 9.24 15.41
N ASN A 183 -6.26 10.03 14.84
CA ASN A 183 -6.05 10.51 13.48
C ASN A 183 -4.85 11.46 13.43
N PHE A 184 -4.05 11.37 12.37
CA PHE A 184 -3.08 12.41 12.02
C PHE A 184 -3.36 12.95 10.62
N ALA A 185 -3.37 14.29 10.54
CA ALA A 185 -3.80 14.98 9.32
C ALA A 185 -2.66 15.12 8.30
N ALA A 186 -3.02 15.52 7.10
CA ALA A 186 -2.10 15.68 5.97
C ALA A 186 -0.90 16.60 6.27
N ASP A 187 -1.13 17.70 7.02
CA ASP A 187 -0.07 18.65 7.39
C ASP A 187 0.93 18.04 8.38
N GLU A 188 0.47 17.25 9.35
CA GLU A 188 1.32 16.51 10.28
C GLU A 188 2.09 15.40 9.52
N ALA A 189 1.44 14.70 8.60
CA ALA A 189 2.03 13.67 7.77
C ALA A 189 3.15 14.24 6.85
N LEU A 190 2.96 15.44 6.32
CA LEU A 190 3.98 16.14 5.54
C LEU A 190 5.16 16.56 6.41
N LYS A 191 4.89 17.16 7.59
CA LYS A 191 5.94 17.65 8.51
C LYS A 191 6.85 16.52 9.00
N CYS A 192 6.31 15.32 9.20
CA CYS A 192 7.10 14.17 9.67
C CYS A 192 7.71 13.33 8.55
N GLY A 193 7.43 13.66 7.28
CA GLY A 193 7.94 12.93 6.11
C GLY A 193 7.16 11.67 5.75
N PHE A 194 6.01 11.42 6.39
CA PHE A 194 5.16 10.28 6.07
C PHE A 194 4.59 10.38 4.65
N VAL A 195 4.21 11.59 4.21
CA VAL A 195 3.86 11.89 2.81
C VAL A 195 4.88 12.84 2.18
N ASN A 196 5.07 12.70 0.88
CA ASN A 196 6.05 13.49 0.11
C ASN A 196 5.49 14.86 -0.25
N ASN A 197 4.16 14.98 -0.46
CA ASN A 197 3.52 16.26 -0.78
C ASN A 197 2.01 16.22 -0.49
N VAL A 198 1.42 17.43 -0.34
CA VAL A 198 -0.01 17.66 -0.07
C VAL A 198 -0.58 18.59 -1.14
N TYR A 199 -1.80 18.30 -1.61
CA TYR A 199 -2.51 19.02 -2.66
C TYR A 199 -3.91 19.43 -2.21
N GLU A 200 -4.45 20.52 -2.74
CA GLU A 200 -5.77 21.01 -2.32
C GLU A 200 -6.94 20.14 -2.83
N SER A 201 -6.75 19.48 -3.97
CA SER A 201 -7.79 18.64 -4.56
C SER A 201 -7.26 17.27 -5.03
N GLN A 202 -8.18 16.31 -5.15
CA GLN A 202 -7.87 14.99 -5.73
C GLN A 202 -7.38 15.12 -7.20
N VAL A 203 -7.94 16.05 -7.95
CA VAL A 203 -7.53 16.28 -9.35
C VAL A 203 -6.09 16.76 -9.43
N GLU A 204 -5.72 17.75 -8.60
CA GLU A 204 -4.34 18.24 -8.54
C GLU A 204 -3.36 17.16 -8.10
N MET A 205 -3.73 16.38 -7.07
CA MET A 205 -2.91 15.28 -6.56
C MET A 205 -2.69 14.21 -7.63
N LEU A 206 -3.74 13.77 -8.34
CA LEU A 206 -3.62 12.78 -9.41
C LEU A 206 -2.79 13.32 -10.59
N ASN A 207 -2.99 14.56 -10.99
CA ASN A 207 -2.16 15.20 -12.02
C ASN A 207 -0.68 15.21 -11.61
N ALA A 208 -0.37 15.53 -10.35
CA ALA A 208 0.99 15.53 -9.84
C ALA A 208 1.56 14.10 -9.79
N ALA A 209 0.77 13.09 -9.39
CA ALA A 209 1.18 11.69 -9.40
C ALA A 209 1.54 11.23 -10.82
N HIS A 210 0.71 11.54 -11.82
CA HIS A 210 1.01 11.25 -13.23
C HIS A 210 2.23 12.01 -13.76
N GLN A 211 2.43 13.26 -13.37
CA GLN A 211 3.63 14.03 -13.75
C GLN A 211 4.90 13.39 -13.17
N LEU A 212 4.86 13.02 -11.88
CA LEU A 212 5.96 12.33 -11.22
C LEU A 212 6.24 10.97 -11.87
N ALA A 213 5.20 10.17 -12.10
CA ALA A 213 5.30 8.88 -12.77
C ALA A 213 5.94 9.02 -14.17
N ARG A 214 5.50 10.02 -14.96
CA ARG A 214 6.11 10.30 -16.27
C ARG A 214 7.58 10.71 -16.16
N SER A 215 7.96 11.45 -15.12
CA SER A 215 9.37 11.81 -14.92
C SER A 215 10.24 10.58 -14.60
N ILE A 216 9.72 9.67 -13.80
CA ILE A 216 10.39 8.39 -13.50
C ILE A 216 10.47 7.51 -14.75
N ALA A 217 9.38 7.41 -15.51
CA ALA A 217 9.28 6.58 -16.71
C ALA A 217 10.24 6.98 -17.85
N LYS A 218 10.82 8.19 -17.83
CA LYS A 218 11.86 8.62 -18.77
C LYS A 218 13.20 7.93 -18.55
N HIS A 219 13.46 7.41 -17.36
CA HIS A 219 14.72 6.76 -17.01
C HIS A 219 14.73 5.28 -17.39
N SER A 220 15.90 4.66 -17.43
CA SER A 220 16.04 3.22 -17.68
C SER A 220 15.27 2.41 -16.63
N PRO A 221 14.36 1.49 -17.03
CA PRO A 221 13.63 0.67 -16.08
C PRO A 221 14.55 -0.21 -15.24
N MET A 222 15.65 -0.70 -15.81
CA MET A 222 16.63 -1.50 -15.08
C MET A 222 17.35 -0.69 -14.01
N ALA A 223 17.66 0.57 -14.30
CA ALA A 223 18.29 1.46 -13.31
C ALA A 223 17.31 1.81 -12.18
N VAL A 224 16.06 2.15 -12.51
CA VAL A 224 15.03 2.49 -11.51
C VAL A 224 14.72 1.29 -10.62
N ASN A 225 14.57 0.08 -11.20
CA ASN A 225 14.40 -1.16 -10.45
C ASN A 225 15.61 -1.43 -9.52
N GLY A 226 16.83 -1.32 -10.04
CA GLY A 226 18.04 -1.51 -9.24
C GLY A 226 18.13 -0.54 -8.07
N VAL A 227 17.72 0.73 -8.26
CA VAL A 227 17.63 1.72 -7.17
C VAL A 227 16.63 1.27 -6.12
N LYS A 228 15.40 0.86 -6.51
CA LYS A 228 14.38 0.36 -5.57
C LYS A 228 14.88 -0.85 -4.80
N GLU A 229 15.43 -1.85 -5.49
CA GLU A 229 15.98 -3.08 -4.89
C GLU A 229 17.07 -2.76 -3.85
N MET A 230 18.00 -1.87 -4.19
CA MET A 230 19.09 -1.52 -3.29
C MET A 230 18.65 -0.69 -2.09
N LEU A 231 17.68 0.22 -2.26
CA LEU A 231 17.09 0.96 -1.14
C LEU A 231 16.35 0.01 -0.18
N ASN A 232 15.59 -0.94 -0.72
CA ASN A 232 14.90 -1.95 0.08
C ASN A 232 15.88 -2.88 0.80
N TYR A 233 16.94 -3.33 0.13
CA TYR A 233 18.00 -4.15 0.73
C TYR A 233 18.71 -3.42 1.87
N SER A 234 19.05 -2.15 1.65
CA SER A 234 19.83 -1.34 2.61
C SER A 234 19.07 -1.04 3.91
N ARG A 235 17.74 -1.14 3.92
CA ARG A 235 16.94 -0.98 5.16
C ARG A 235 17.25 -2.05 6.22
N ASN A 236 17.58 -3.27 5.77
CA ASN A 236 17.69 -4.43 6.64
C ASN A 236 19.15 -4.95 6.75
N ASN A 237 20.10 -4.29 6.07
CA ASN A 237 21.49 -4.74 5.99
C ASN A 237 22.46 -3.62 6.34
N THR A 238 23.69 -3.98 6.68
CA THR A 238 24.74 -2.98 6.96
C THR A 238 25.12 -2.22 5.69
N ILE A 239 25.71 -1.03 5.85
CA ILE A 239 26.25 -0.26 4.70
C ILE A 239 27.29 -1.10 3.94
N ALA A 240 28.15 -1.82 4.65
CA ALA A 240 29.17 -2.66 4.02
C ALA A 240 28.55 -3.79 3.17
N ASP A 241 27.53 -4.49 3.69
CA ASP A 241 26.82 -5.53 2.94
C ASP A 241 26.11 -4.95 1.72
N SER A 242 25.50 -3.78 1.87
CA SER A 242 24.79 -3.10 0.78
C SER A 242 25.73 -2.64 -0.33
N LEU A 243 26.92 -2.12 0.01
CA LEU A 243 27.95 -1.75 -0.96
C LEU A 243 28.51 -2.98 -1.67
N ASN A 244 28.77 -4.09 -0.95
CA ASN A 244 29.24 -5.34 -1.56
C ASN A 244 28.20 -5.94 -2.52
N ARG A 245 26.90 -5.85 -2.18
CA ARG A 245 25.83 -6.31 -3.09
C ARG A 245 25.75 -5.49 -4.36
N MET A 246 26.07 -4.18 -4.30
CA MET A 246 25.98 -3.27 -5.43
C MET A 246 27.16 -3.40 -6.41
N ALA A 247 28.30 -3.90 -5.96
CA ALA A 247 29.51 -4.08 -6.77
C ALA A 247 29.44 -5.35 -7.64
#